data_4c4e5d942b84b133cab06fa7ab795eeb
#
_entry.id   4c4e5d942b84b133cab06fa7ab795eeb
#
_cell.length_a   1.000
_cell.length_b   1.000
_cell.length_c   1.000
_cell.angle_alpha   90.00
_cell.angle_beta   90.00
_cell.angle_gamma   90.00
#
_symmetry.space_group_name_H-M   'P 1'
#
loop_
_entity.id
_entity.type
_entity.pdbx_description
1 polymer ?
#
loop_
_entity_poly.entity_id
_entity_poly.type
_entity_poly.pdbx_seq_one_letter_code
_entity_poly.pdbx_strand_id
1 'polypeptide(L)'
;MNRLTREEQTKVVAALVEGNSIRSTSRMTGVARNTITTLLVDLADACVAYHNQHVRGLKTKRLQCDEIWNFVGAKAKNASPEKKAEGWGDTWTWTAICADSKLCVSYLVGGRDAGWALEFMEDCAQRISGRVQITTDGHRAYLEAVEGAFGMDVDFAQLQKIYGAVAENETRYSPARVIGCDMKVVSGSPDPRHVSTSFAERQNLSMRMSIRRFTRLTNAFSKKVENHAAAVALWFMYYNFCRIHQTLRVTPAMEATVSDGRKLSDHVWSIEELVALLEAKTSVHEVA
;
A
#
# COMPACT_ATOMS: atom_id res chain seq x y z
N MET A 1 -0.02 -21.09 -26.73
CA MET A 1 -0.04 -19.64 -26.51
C MET A 1 1.38 -19.19 -26.17
N ASN A 2 1.96 -18.23 -26.90
CA ASN A 2 3.34 -17.78 -26.60
C ASN A 2 3.36 -17.12 -25.23
N ARG A 3 4.02 -17.75 -24.28
CA ARG A 3 4.27 -17.18 -22.94
C ARG A 3 5.45 -16.20 -23.06
N LEU A 4 5.37 -15.04 -22.41
CA LEU A 4 6.48 -14.10 -22.36
C LEU A 4 7.72 -14.78 -21.76
N THR A 5 8.88 -14.51 -22.32
CA THR A 5 10.16 -14.90 -21.72
C THR A 5 10.37 -14.18 -20.39
N ARG A 6 11.24 -14.67 -19.51
CA ARG A 6 11.60 -14.03 -18.24
C ARG A 6 12.12 -12.60 -18.48
N GLU A 7 12.92 -12.40 -19.50
CA GLU A 7 13.46 -11.09 -19.86
C GLU A 7 12.36 -10.11 -20.27
N GLU A 8 11.38 -10.54 -21.07
CA GLU A 8 10.23 -9.71 -21.46
C GLU A 8 9.35 -9.37 -20.24
N GLN A 9 9.08 -10.34 -19.36
CA GLN A 9 8.35 -10.13 -18.11
C GLN A 9 9.07 -9.10 -17.25
N THR A 10 10.38 -9.23 -17.07
CA THR A 10 11.21 -8.30 -16.28
C THR A 10 11.16 -6.87 -16.84
N LYS A 11 11.26 -6.69 -18.17
CA LYS A 11 11.13 -5.39 -18.81
C LYS A 11 9.75 -4.75 -18.59
N VAL A 12 8.69 -5.55 -18.70
CA VAL A 12 7.32 -5.09 -18.46
C VAL A 12 7.14 -4.67 -17.02
N VAL A 13 7.58 -5.50 -16.07
CA VAL A 13 7.44 -5.23 -14.63
C VAL A 13 8.24 -3.99 -14.24
N ALA A 14 9.50 -3.86 -14.69
CA ALA A 14 10.33 -2.68 -14.45
C ALA A 14 9.62 -1.40 -14.91
N ALA A 15 9.02 -1.41 -16.10
CA ALA A 15 8.27 -0.25 -16.59
C ALA A 15 7.05 0.08 -15.72
N LEU A 16 6.32 -0.94 -15.23
CA LEU A 16 5.11 -0.74 -14.41
C LEU A 16 5.43 -0.16 -13.03
N VAL A 17 6.47 -0.66 -12.36
CA VAL A 17 6.85 -0.19 -11.00
C VAL A 17 7.48 1.21 -11.01
N GLU A 18 7.98 1.65 -12.17
CA GLU A 18 8.46 3.02 -12.40
C GLU A 18 7.34 3.98 -12.87
N GLY A 19 6.07 3.62 -12.68
CA GLY A 19 4.94 4.50 -12.92
C GLY A 19 4.49 4.62 -14.37
N ASN A 20 4.95 3.76 -15.26
CA ASN A 20 4.49 3.77 -16.65
C ASN A 20 3.06 3.22 -16.77
N SER A 21 2.28 3.80 -17.70
CA SER A 21 0.96 3.29 -18.02
C SER A 21 1.05 1.98 -18.81
N ILE A 22 0.01 1.13 -18.75
CA ILE A 22 -0.10 -0.06 -19.61
C ILE A 22 0.14 0.28 -21.10
N ARG A 23 -0.39 1.42 -21.57
CA ARG A 23 -0.21 1.87 -22.95
C ARG A 23 1.23 2.28 -23.26
N SER A 24 1.88 2.95 -22.31
CA SER A 24 3.29 3.33 -22.45
C SER A 24 4.17 2.09 -22.42
N THR A 25 3.97 1.19 -21.45
CA THR A 25 4.68 -0.08 -21.36
C THR A 25 4.56 -0.90 -22.64
N SER A 26 3.34 -1.01 -23.21
CA SER A 26 3.12 -1.72 -24.48
C SER A 26 3.92 -1.12 -25.64
N ARG A 27 4.01 0.22 -25.73
CA ARG A 27 4.82 0.87 -26.79
C ARG A 27 6.33 0.67 -26.58
N MET A 28 6.79 0.64 -25.34
CA MET A 28 8.21 0.50 -24.99
C MET A 28 8.71 -0.94 -25.17
N THR A 29 7.86 -1.93 -24.84
CA THR A 29 8.26 -3.34 -24.84
C THR A 29 7.77 -4.14 -26.06
N GLY A 30 6.85 -3.59 -26.84
CA GLY A 30 6.17 -4.32 -27.93
C GLY A 30 5.10 -5.31 -27.44
N VAL A 31 4.98 -5.54 -26.13
CA VAL A 31 4.03 -6.51 -25.55
C VAL A 31 2.60 -5.98 -25.64
N ALA A 32 1.66 -6.82 -26.01
CA ALA A 32 0.24 -6.46 -26.11
C ALA A 32 -0.34 -6.06 -24.73
N ARG A 33 -1.21 -5.05 -24.72
CA ARG A 33 -1.81 -4.49 -23.48
C ARG A 33 -2.52 -5.53 -22.62
N ASN A 34 -3.24 -6.46 -23.24
CA ASN A 34 -3.94 -7.51 -22.50
C ASN A 34 -2.93 -8.46 -21.84
N THR A 35 -1.86 -8.84 -22.52
CA THR A 35 -0.78 -9.67 -21.96
C THR A 35 -0.10 -8.97 -20.77
N ILE A 36 0.15 -7.65 -20.87
CA ILE A 36 0.68 -6.87 -19.73
C ILE A 36 -0.30 -6.88 -18.55
N THR A 37 -1.61 -6.75 -18.81
CA THR A 37 -2.61 -6.75 -17.75
C THR A 37 -2.72 -8.13 -17.08
N THR A 38 -2.70 -9.21 -17.86
CA THR A 38 -2.69 -10.59 -17.32
C THR A 38 -1.44 -10.81 -16.48
N LEU A 39 -0.25 -10.49 -17.01
CA LEU A 39 1.00 -10.59 -16.24
C LEU A 39 0.95 -9.80 -14.92
N LEU A 40 0.40 -8.57 -14.95
CA LEU A 40 0.25 -7.76 -13.74
C LEU A 40 -0.62 -8.47 -12.69
N VAL A 41 -1.74 -9.05 -13.08
CA VAL A 41 -2.66 -9.74 -12.14
C VAL A 41 -2.01 -11.01 -11.60
N ASP A 42 -1.46 -11.85 -12.48
CA ASP A 42 -0.82 -13.12 -12.09
C ASP A 42 0.35 -12.90 -11.13
N LEU A 43 1.19 -11.89 -11.42
CA LEU A 43 2.32 -11.54 -10.56
C LEU A 43 1.87 -10.91 -9.24
N ALA A 44 0.84 -10.08 -9.27
CA ALA A 44 0.29 -9.48 -8.06
C ALA A 44 -0.24 -10.54 -7.09
N ASP A 45 -0.93 -11.57 -7.59
CA ASP A 45 -1.37 -12.68 -6.76
C ASP A 45 -0.20 -13.42 -6.11
N ALA A 46 0.89 -13.63 -6.86
CA ALA A 46 2.12 -14.23 -6.31
C ALA A 46 2.78 -13.32 -5.26
N CYS A 47 2.79 -11.99 -5.49
CA CYS A 47 3.26 -11.00 -4.53
C CYS A 47 2.43 -11.00 -3.24
N VAL A 48 1.10 -11.06 -3.35
CA VAL A 48 0.19 -11.15 -2.18
C VAL A 48 0.46 -12.43 -1.39
N ALA A 49 0.57 -13.56 -2.08
CA ALA A 49 0.87 -14.85 -1.43
C ALA A 49 2.21 -14.79 -0.68
N TYR A 50 3.27 -14.29 -1.32
CA TYR A 50 4.57 -14.12 -0.69
C TYR A 50 4.51 -13.16 0.50
N HIS A 51 3.88 -12.00 0.35
CA HIS A 51 3.72 -11.01 1.42
C HIS A 51 2.99 -11.62 2.63
N ASN A 52 1.89 -12.34 2.39
CA ASN A 52 1.10 -12.99 3.43
C ASN A 52 1.86 -14.10 4.16
N GLN A 53 2.75 -14.79 3.48
CA GLN A 53 3.55 -15.87 4.07
C GLN A 53 4.76 -15.33 4.84
N HIS A 54 5.46 -14.33 4.32
CA HIS A 54 6.78 -13.94 4.82
C HIS A 54 6.77 -12.66 5.68
N VAL A 55 5.86 -11.71 5.41
CA VAL A 55 5.77 -10.48 6.19
C VAL A 55 4.93 -10.74 7.44
N ARG A 56 5.50 -11.49 8.38
CA ARG A 56 4.89 -11.96 9.63
C ARG A 56 5.89 -11.90 10.78
N GLY A 57 5.39 -11.87 12.01
CA GLY A 57 6.21 -11.84 13.21
C GLY A 57 7.13 -10.63 13.33
N LEU A 58 6.72 -9.48 12.79
CA LEU A 58 7.54 -8.27 12.72
C LEU A 58 7.74 -7.64 14.09
N LYS A 59 8.97 -7.30 14.45
CA LYS A 59 9.29 -6.44 15.60
C LYS A 59 9.09 -4.97 15.24
N THR A 60 7.85 -4.55 15.10
CA THR A 60 7.46 -3.17 14.79
C THR A 60 7.12 -2.44 16.07
N LYS A 61 7.94 -1.43 16.45
CA LYS A 61 7.67 -0.61 17.63
C LYS A 61 6.63 0.47 17.38
N ARG A 62 6.60 1.02 16.16
CA ARG A 62 5.77 2.18 15.79
C ARG A 62 5.16 1.95 14.41
N LEU A 63 3.85 2.02 14.33
CA LEU A 63 3.08 1.87 13.11
C LEU A 63 2.33 3.16 12.82
N GLN A 64 2.40 3.65 11.60
CA GLN A 64 1.61 4.77 11.11
C GLN A 64 0.64 4.28 10.05
N CYS A 65 -0.64 4.59 10.21
CA CYS A 65 -1.69 4.17 9.29
C CYS A 65 -2.38 5.39 8.68
N ASP A 66 -2.72 5.27 7.40
CA ASP A 66 -3.46 6.28 6.66
C ASP A 66 -4.14 5.61 5.46
N GLU A 67 -5.12 6.28 4.85
CA GLU A 67 -5.78 5.79 3.64
C GLU A 67 -5.75 6.80 2.52
N ILE A 68 -5.45 6.32 1.31
CA ILE A 68 -5.40 7.13 0.10
C ILE A 68 -6.60 6.84 -0.80
N TRP A 69 -7.34 7.91 -1.13
CA TRP A 69 -8.47 7.84 -2.04
C TRP A 69 -8.06 7.69 -3.50
N ASN A 70 -8.81 6.87 -4.22
CA ASN A 70 -8.83 6.77 -5.67
C ASN A 70 -10.25 6.41 -6.16
N PHE A 71 -10.40 6.03 -7.42
CA PHE A 71 -11.66 5.52 -7.98
C PHE A 71 -11.40 4.50 -9.09
N VAL A 72 -12.38 3.64 -9.31
CA VAL A 72 -12.41 2.64 -10.38
C VAL A 72 -13.53 2.99 -11.35
N GLY A 73 -13.24 3.03 -12.64
CA GLY A 73 -14.20 3.36 -13.69
C GLY A 73 -14.60 4.83 -13.69
N ALA A 74 -15.32 5.26 -12.67
CA ALA A 74 -15.72 6.66 -12.44
C ALA A 74 -15.76 6.94 -10.94
N LYS A 75 -15.69 8.23 -10.55
CA LYS A 75 -15.98 8.65 -9.17
C LYS A 75 -17.39 8.25 -8.78
N ALA A 76 -17.63 7.89 -7.51
CA ALA A 76 -18.93 7.44 -7.01
C ALA A 76 -20.09 8.37 -7.38
N LYS A 77 -19.86 9.70 -7.35
CA LYS A 77 -20.88 10.70 -7.74
C LYS A 77 -21.24 10.70 -9.23
N ASN A 78 -20.40 10.11 -10.10
CA ASN A 78 -20.54 10.09 -11.55
C ASN A 78 -20.89 8.68 -12.09
N ALA A 79 -20.85 7.66 -11.24
CA ALA A 79 -21.18 6.29 -11.62
C ALA A 79 -22.69 6.05 -11.56
N SER A 80 -23.30 5.49 -12.64
CA SER A 80 -24.70 5.08 -12.61
C SER A 80 -24.93 3.91 -11.65
N PRO A 81 -26.17 3.63 -11.21
CA PRO A 81 -26.47 2.49 -10.34
C PRO A 81 -25.96 1.15 -10.89
N GLU A 82 -26.12 0.90 -12.20
CA GLU A 82 -25.67 -0.31 -12.88
C GLU A 82 -24.15 -0.41 -12.82
N LYS A 83 -23.42 0.70 -13.05
CA LYS A 83 -21.96 0.74 -12.98
C LYS A 83 -21.43 0.58 -11.56
N LYS A 84 -22.16 1.08 -10.56
CA LYS A 84 -21.82 0.82 -9.14
C LYS A 84 -21.96 -0.67 -8.81
N ALA A 85 -23.00 -1.34 -9.32
CA ALA A 85 -23.14 -2.78 -9.17
C ALA A 85 -22.01 -3.59 -9.85
N GLU A 86 -21.37 -3.04 -10.90
CA GLU A 86 -20.17 -3.58 -11.53
C GLU A 86 -18.85 -3.22 -10.78
N GLY A 87 -18.94 -2.59 -9.61
CA GLY A 87 -17.76 -2.20 -8.80
C GLY A 87 -17.12 -0.87 -9.20
N TRP A 88 -17.84 0.00 -9.96
CA TRP A 88 -17.34 1.35 -10.24
C TRP A 88 -17.65 2.28 -9.08
N GLY A 89 -16.71 3.14 -8.76
CA GLY A 89 -16.89 4.11 -7.69
C GLY A 89 -15.58 4.49 -7.01
N ASP A 90 -15.74 5.15 -5.89
CA ASP A 90 -14.61 5.51 -5.04
C ASP A 90 -14.03 4.25 -4.37
N THR A 91 -12.72 4.19 -4.30
CA THR A 91 -11.97 3.13 -3.62
C THR A 91 -10.87 3.74 -2.78
N TRP A 92 -10.52 3.08 -1.71
CA TRP A 92 -9.49 3.52 -0.77
C TRP A 92 -8.41 2.46 -0.67
N THR A 93 -7.18 2.89 -0.52
CA THR A 93 -6.08 2.00 -0.18
C THR A 93 -5.60 2.36 1.21
N TRP A 94 -5.81 1.47 2.14
CA TRP A 94 -5.31 1.52 3.50
C TRP A 94 -3.86 1.11 3.50
N THR A 95 -3.01 1.77 4.28
CA THR A 95 -1.58 1.48 4.36
C THR A 95 -1.08 1.58 5.79
N ALA A 96 -0.30 0.60 6.22
CA ALA A 96 0.38 0.58 7.51
C ALA A 96 1.90 0.57 7.30
N ILE A 97 2.57 1.61 7.74
CA ILE A 97 4.01 1.81 7.56
C ILE A 97 4.71 1.73 8.91
N CYS A 98 5.68 0.82 9.02
CA CYS A 98 6.59 0.81 10.16
C CYS A 98 7.44 2.10 10.15
N ALA A 99 7.35 2.90 11.21
CA ALA A 99 8.05 4.18 11.28
C ALA A 99 9.58 4.04 11.31
N ASP A 100 10.08 2.90 11.76
CA ASP A 100 11.52 2.62 11.87
C ASP A 100 12.08 2.10 10.55
N SER A 101 11.62 0.93 10.11
CA SER A 101 12.11 0.26 8.89
C SER A 101 11.52 0.82 7.59
N LYS A 102 10.50 1.66 7.65
CA LYS A 102 9.72 2.15 6.48
C LYS A 102 9.00 1.03 5.72
N LEU A 103 8.99 -0.19 6.24
CA LEU A 103 8.29 -1.31 5.63
C LEU A 103 6.79 -1.01 5.56
N CYS A 104 6.19 -1.24 4.41
CA CYS A 104 4.75 -1.39 4.31
C CYS A 104 4.38 -2.75 4.91
N VAL A 105 3.85 -2.74 6.13
CA VAL A 105 3.50 -3.92 6.92
C VAL A 105 2.23 -4.58 6.36
N SER A 106 1.24 -3.75 6.08
CA SER A 106 -0.05 -4.17 5.52
C SER A 106 -0.61 -3.12 4.57
N TYR A 107 -1.39 -3.55 3.61
CA TYR A 107 -2.18 -2.70 2.72
C TYR A 107 -3.48 -3.43 2.33
N LEU A 108 -4.56 -2.66 2.18
CA LEU A 108 -5.87 -3.18 1.80
C LEU A 108 -6.55 -2.22 0.83
N VAL A 109 -7.12 -2.73 -0.26
CA VAL A 109 -7.88 -1.95 -1.25
C VAL A 109 -9.35 -2.25 -1.09
N GLY A 110 -10.15 -1.23 -0.76
CA GLY A 110 -11.58 -1.43 -0.52
C GLY A 110 -12.36 -0.14 -0.24
N GLY A 111 -13.38 -0.26 0.57
CA GLY A 111 -14.17 0.89 1.07
C GLY A 111 -13.48 1.65 2.20
N ARG A 112 -14.22 2.57 2.84
CA ARG A 112 -13.72 3.41 3.95
C ARG A 112 -14.60 3.31 5.19
N ASP A 113 -15.36 2.26 5.32
CA ASP A 113 -16.22 2.02 6.49
C ASP A 113 -15.52 1.22 7.60
N ALA A 114 -16.25 0.98 8.69
CA ALA A 114 -15.71 0.29 9.85
C ALA A 114 -15.32 -1.18 9.57
N GLY A 115 -16.01 -1.86 8.63
CA GLY A 115 -15.68 -3.24 8.25
C GLY A 115 -14.30 -3.33 7.60
N TRP A 116 -14.01 -2.44 6.65
CA TRP A 116 -12.69 -2.36 6.01
C TRP A 116 -11.58 -1.94 6.98
N ALA A 117 -11.89 -1.04 7.92
CA ALA A 117 -10.93 -0.65 8.96
C ALA A 117 -10.59 -1.83 9.88
N LEU A 118 -11.57 -2.64 10.28
CA LEU A 118 -11.37 -3.81 11.12
C LEU A 118 -10.53 -4.86 10.38
N GLU A 119 -10.91 -5.24 9.16
CA GLU A 119 -10.15 -6.19 8.34
C GLU A 119 -8.68 -5.76 8.17
N PHE A 120 -8.45 -4.46 7.92
CA PHE A 120 -7.11 -3.91 7.79
C PHE A 120 -6.31 -3.97 9.10
N MET A 121 -6.92 -3.65 10.24
CA MET A 121 -6.25 -3.69 11.55
C MET A 121 -6.00 -5.13 12.02
N GLU A 122 -6.90 -6.05 11.75
CA GLU A 122 -6.70 -7.48 12.02
C GLU A 122 -5.51 -8.04 11.24
N ASP A 123 -5.38 -7.69 9.95
CA ASP A 123 -4.20 -8.08 9.16
C ASP A 123 -2.92 -7.47 9.72
N CYS A 124 -2.94 -6.20 10.16
CA CYS A 124 -1.80 -5.57 10.83
C CYS A 124 -1.41 -6.32 12.12
N ALA A 125 -2.39 -6.65 12.96
CA ALA A 125 -2.16 -7.36 14.23
C ALA A 125 -1.55 -8.75 14.00
N GLN A 126 -2.04 -9.49 13.01
CA GLN A 126 -1.50 -10.80 12.65
C GLN A 126 -0.06 -10.77 12.14
N ARG A 127 0.45 -9.61 11.69
CA ARG A 127 1.80 -9.45 11.14
C ARG A 127 2.82 -9.00 12.19
N ILE A 128 2.38 -8.40 13.28
CA ILE A 128 3.24 -7.77 14.29
C ILE A 128 3.39 -8.69 15.48
N SER A 129 4.59 -8.74 16.05
CA SER A 129 4.90 -9.48 17.27
C SER A 129 5.13 -8.51 18.43
N GLY A 130 4.30 -8.66 19.48
CA GLY A 130 4.37 -7.86 20.70
C GLY A 130 3.67 -6.51 20.60
N ARG A 131 3.82 -5.71 21.65
CA ARG A 131 3.17 -4.42 21.80
C ARG A 131 3.68 -3.39 20.79
N VAL A 132 2.79 -2.59 20.21
CA VAL A 132 3.10 -1.58 19.19
C VAL A 132 2.44 -0.24 19.52
N GLN A 133 3.13 0.86 19.23
CA GLN A 133 2.51 2.19 19.19
C GLN A 133 1.93 2.44 17.81
N ILE A 134 0.62 2.68 17.72
CA ILE A 134 -0.10 3.00 16.49
C ILE A 134 -0.45 4.49 16.47
N THR A 135 -0.23 5.14 15.34
CA THR A 135 -0.73 6.49 15.08
C THR A 135 -1.53 6.49 13.78
N THR A 136 -2.75 7.02 13.85
CA THR A 136 -3.62 7.24 12.69
C THR A 136 -3.99 8.72 12.61
N ASP A 137 -4.65 9.11 11.50
CA ASP A 137 -5.38 10.37 11.46
C ASP A 137 -6.65 10.32 12.33
N GLY A 138 -7.47 11.37 12.29
CA GLY A 138 -8.72 11.46 13.07
C GLY A 138 -9.88 10.62 12.53
N HIS A 139 -9.67 9.67 11.60
CA HIS A 139 -10.75 8.86 11.06
C HIS A 139 -11.34 7.93 12.13
N ARG A 140 -12.66 8.06 12.37
CA ARG A 140 -13.35 7.38 13.48
C ARG A 140 -13.33 5.85 13.37
N ALA A 141 -13.31 5.30 12.16
CA ALA A 141 -13.31 3.86 11.95
C ALA A 141 -12.10 3.15 12.60
N TYR A 142 -10.98 3.85 12.82
CA TYR A 142 -9.84 3.29 13.53
C TYR A 142 -10.08 3.05 15.04
N LEU A 143 -11.00 3.77 15.67
CA LEU A 143 -11.19 3.67 17.12
C LEU A 143 -11.56 2.24 17.55
N GLU A 144 -12.62 1.69 16.95
CA GLU A 144 -13.09 0.33 17.23
C GLU A 144 -12.19 -0.73 16.57
N ALA A 145 -11.65 -0.45 15.37
CA ALA A 145 -10.83 -1.39 14.64
C ALA A 145 -9.49 -1.70 15.34
N VAL A 146 -8.82 -0.67 15.90
CA VAL A 146 -7.57 -0.86 16.64
C VAL A 146 -7.81 -1.60 17.93
N GLU A 147 -8.86 -1.24 18.69
CA GLU A 147 -9.23 -1.92 19.92
C GLU A 147 -9.58 -3.39 19.67
N GLY A 148 -10.40 -3.66 18.66
CA GLY A 148 -10.82 -5.01 18.29
C GLY A 148 -9.67 -5.91 17.86
N ALA A 149 -8.71 -5.38 17.09
CA ALA A 149 -7.61 -6.14 16.51
C ALA A 149 -6.43 -6.35 17.48
N PHE A 150 -6.09 -5.36 18.29
CA PHE A 150 -4.90 -5.38 19.16
C PHE A 150 -5.20 -5.53 20.65
N GLY A 151 -6.44 -5.26 21.06
CA GLY A 151 -6.83 -5.32 22.48
C GLY A 151 -5.92 -4.48 23.36
N MET A 152 -5.26 -5.13 24.34
CA MET A 152 -4.36 -4.46 25.28
C MET A 152 -2.92 -4.29 24.78
N ASP A 153 -2.55 -4.90 23.66
CA ASP A 153 -1.17 -4.89 23.14
C ASP A 153 -0.86 -3.69 22.24
N VAL A 154 -1.52 -2.56 22.52
CA VAL A 154 -1.35 -1.34 21.73
C VAL A 154 -1.24 -0.08 22.60
N ASP A 155 -0.42 0.86 22.12
CA ASP A 155 -0.42 2.25 22.55
C ASP A 155 -0.95 3.08 21.39
N PHE A 156 -2.21 3.55 21.47
CA PHE A 156 -2.89 4.16 20.32
C PHE A 156 -3.13 5.65 20.54
N ALA A 157 -2.71 6.45 19.54
CA ALA A 157 -3.01 7.86 19.46
C ALA A 157 -3.52 8.23 18.06
N GLN A 158 -4.45 9.19 18.02
CA GLN A 158 -4.85 9.86 16.78
C GLN A 158 -4.19 11.24 16.70
N LEU A 159 -3.77 11.63 15.50
CA LEU A 159 -3.19 12.93 15.19
C LEU A 159 -4.08 13.66 14.19
N GLN A 160 -4.84 14.64 14.66
CA GLN A 160 -5.69 15.46 13.81
C GLN A 160 -4.97 16.74 13.42
N LYS A 161 -4.77 16.98 12.13
CA LYS A 161 -4.21 18.23 11.63
C LYS A 161 -5.26 19.32 11.58
N ILE A 162 -4.92 20.49 12.10
CA ILE A 162 -5.73 21.69 12.04
C ILE A 162 -5.26 22.51 10.84
N TYR A 163 -6.17 22.79 9.93
CA TYR A 163 -5.87 23.58 8.73
C TYR A 163 -6.35 25.01 8.88
N GLY A 164 -5.54 25.96 8.44
CA GLY A 164 -5.90 27.37 8.39
C GLY A 164 -6.89 27.68 7.28
N ALA A 165 -7.37 28.94 7.23
CA ALA A 165 -8.23 29.40 6.17
C ALA A 165 -7.51 29.29 4.79
N VAL A 166 -8.25 28.79 3.78
CA VAL A 166 -7.76 28.75 2.41
C VAL A 166 -7.85 30.17 1.84
N ALA A 167 -6.77 30.69 1.25
CA ALA A 167 -6.81 31.95 0.53
C ALA A 167 -7.80 31.86 -0.65
N GLU A 168 -8.68 32.84 -0.82
CA GLU A 168 -9.81 32.79 -1.76
C GLU A 168 -9.44 32.49 -3.22
N ASN A 169 -8.20 32.69 -3.61
CA ASN A 169 -7.73 32.54 -5.00
C ASN A 169 -6.94 31.24 -5.31
N GLU A 170 -6.72 30.33 -4.36
CA GLU A 170 -5.85 29.16 -4.56
C GLU A 170 -6.51 27.79 -4.29
N THR A 171 -7.82 27.68 -4.36
CA THR A 171 -8.61 26.51 -3.91
C THR A 171 -8.36 25.20 -4.68
N ARG A 172 -7.67 25.22 -5.83
CA ARG A 172 -7.54 24.01 -6.67
C ARG A 172 -6.25 23.22 -6.49
N TYR A 173 -5.15 23.83 -6.11
CA TYR A 173 -3.82 23.21 -6.20
C TYR A 173 -2.97 23.33 -4.94
N SER A 174 -3.27 24.27 -4.05
CA SER A 174 -2.54 24.42 -2.79
C SER A 174 -3.40 23.90 -1.63
N PRO A 175 -2.95 22.86 -0.90
CA PRO A 175 -3.63 22.47 0.32
C PRO A 175 -3.57 23.61 1.33
N ALA A 176 -4.62 23.74 2.16
CA ALA A 176 -4.61 24.68 3.27
C ALA A 176 -3.38 24.43 4.17
N ARG A 177 -2.77 25.49 4.65
CA ARG A 177 -1.59 25.39 5.53
C ARG A 177 -1.97 24.74 6.84
N VAL A 178 -1.21 23.73 7.27
CA VAL A 178 -1.33 23.17 8.62
C VAL A 178 -0.88 24.24 9.63
N ILE A 179 -1.78 24.65 10.52
CA ILE A 179 -1.55 25.66 11.56
C ILE A 179 -1.37 25.06 12.95
N GLY A 180 -1.69 23.78 13.11
CA GLY A 180 -1.52 23.03 14.35
C GLY A 180 -1.87 21.57 14.18
N CYS A 181 -1.58 20.81 15.21
CA CYS A 181 -1.98 19.40 15.32
C CYS A 181 -2.62 19.20 16.70
N ASP A 182 -3.71 18.46 16.73
CA ASP A 182 -4.33 17.97 17.97
C ASP A 182 -4.03 16.48 18.12
N MET A 183 -3.44 16.10 19.25
CA MET A 183 -3.09 14.72 19.57
C MET A 183 -4.07 14.19 20.62
N LYS A 184 -4.76 13.13 20.27
CA LYS A 184 -5.66 12.43 21.19
C LYS A 184 -5.10 11.05 21.51
N VAL A 185 -4.75 10.82 22.77
CA VAL A 185 -4.49 9.47 23.29
C VAL A 185 -5.81 8.72 23.36
N VAL A 186 -5.88 7.54 22.73
CA VAL A 186 -7.08 6.69 22.70
C VAL A 186 -6.93 5.53 23.69
N SER A 187 -5.79 4.82 23.64
CA SER A 187 -5.52 3.71 24.58
C SER A 187 -4.04 3.58 24.88
N GLY A 188 -3.70 2.94 25.99
CA GLY A 188 -2.34 2.72 26.45
C GLY A 188 -1.60 3.99 26.84
N SER A 189 -0.29 4.01 26.61
CA SER A 189 0.62 5.10 26.97
C SER A 189 1.55 5.43 25.79
N PRO A 190 1.05 5.97 24.67
CA PRO A 190 1.87 6.30 23.52
C PRO A 190 2.88 7.40 23.87
N ASP A 191 4.13 7.23 23.42
CA ASP A 191 5.16 8.27 23.53
C ASP A 191 4.79 9.46 22.62
N PRO A 192 4.50 10.65 23.19
CA PRO A 192 4.06 11.80 22.39
C PRO A 192 5.08 12.24 21.33
N ARG A 193 6.38 12.02 21.58
CA ARG A 193 7.47 12.38 20.64
C ARG A 193 7.39 11.58 19.36
N HIS A 194 6.69 10.46 19.37
CA HIS A 194 6.57 9.52 18.26
C HIS A 194 5.16 9.46 17.65
N VAL A 195 4.23 10.28 18.13
CA VAL A 195 2.90 10.41 17.53
C VAL A 195 3.00 11.25 16.25
N SER A 196 2.94 10.60 15.11
CA SER A 196 3.08 11.22 13.79
C SER A 196 2.44 10.34 12.71
N THR A 197 1.92 10.97 11.65
CA THR A 197 1.42 10.32 10.42
C THR A 197 2.32 10.59 9.22
N SER A 198 3.47 11.26 9.42
CA SER A 198 4.31 11.78 8.34
C SER A 198 4.85 10.71 7.39
N PHE A 199 5.16 9.50 7.87
CA PHE A 199 5.65 8.42 7.02
C PHE A 199 4.53 7.80 6.19
N ALA A 200 3.32 7.63 6.75
CA ALA A 200 2.16 7.17 6.00
C ALA A 200 1.76 8.19 4.92
N GLU A 201 1.74 9.47 5.23
CA GLU A 201 1.49 10.54 4.26
C GLU A 201 2.56 10.61 3.17
N ARG A 202 3.84 10.45 3.54
CA ARG A 202 4.94 10.34 2.57
C ARG A 202 4.78 9.14 1.67
N GLN A 203 4.30 8.01 2.22
CA GLN A 203 3.99 6.81 1.46
C GLN A 203 2.87 7.05 0.45
N ASN A 204 1.79 7.74 0.85
CA ASN A 204 0.71 8.16 -0.03
C ASN A 204 1.21 9.03 -1.20
N LEU A 205 2.17 9.94 -0.94
CA LEU A 205 2.82 10.71 -2.00
C LEU A 205 3.63 9.80 -2.93
N SER A 206 4.40 8.86 -2.38
CA SER A 206 5.20 7.90 -3.17
C SER A 206 4.31 7.05 -4.08
N MET A 207 3.15 6.58 -3.59
CA MET A 207 2.15 5.88 -4.40
C MET A 207 1.64 6.75 -5.55
N ARG A 208 1.33 8.03 -5.31
CA ARG A 208 0.88 8.95 -6.36
C ARG A 208 1.94 9.19 -7.44
N MET A 209 3.20 9.15 -7.07
CA MET A 209 4.32 9.35 -8.00
C MET A 209 4.65 8.09 -8.80
N SER A 210 4.56 6.91 -8.17
CA SER A 210 5.08 5.65 -8.73
C SER A 210 4.00 4.72 -9.27
N ILE A 211 2.75 4.79 -8.78
CA ILE A 211 1.65 3.98 -9.32
C ILE A 211 0.82 4.85 -10.26
N ARG A 212 0.93 4.61 -11.55
CA ARG A 212 0.26 5.43 -12.58
C ARG A 212 -1.24 5.65 -12.32
N ARG A 213 -1.92 4.69 -11.70
CA ARG A 213 -3.36 4.75 -11.41
C ARG A 213 -3.74 5.80 -10.35
N PHE A 214 -2.80 6.21 -9.50
CA PHE A 214 -2.99 7.26 -8.49
C PHE A 214 -2.65 8.66 -8.99
N THR A 215 -2.14 8.80 -10.22
CA THR A 215 -1.80 10.11 -10.77
C THR A 215 -3.07 10.94 -10.97
N ARG A 216 -3.15 12.08 -10.30
CA ARG A 216 -4.28 13.00 -10.38
C ARG A 216 -4.34 13.68 -11.75
N LEU A 217 -5.54 14.14 -12.14
CA LEU A 217 -5.79 14.92 -13.36
C LEU A 217 -5.41 14.18 -14.66
N THR A 218 -5.45 12.85 -14.65
CA THR A 218 -5.20 12.01 -15.83
C THR A 218 -6.26 10.93 -15.95
N ASN A 219 -6.40 10.36 -17.17
CA ASN A 219 -7.28 9.22 -17.44
C ASN A 219 -6.57 7.88 -17.16
N ALA A 220 -5.75 7.82 -16.10
CA ALA A 220 -4.94 6.65 -15.78
C ALA A 220 -5.60 5.67 -14.80
N PHE A 221 -6.83 5.94 -14.39
CA PHE A 221 -7.60 5.11 -13.46
C PHE A 221 -7.86 3.68 -13.99
N SER A 222 -8.03 2.74 -13.08
CA SER A 222 -8.43 1.36 -13.41
C SER A 222 -9.91 1.27 -13.77
N LYS A 223 -10.25 0.34 -14.66
CA LYS A 223 -11.66 0.03 -14.98
C LYS A 223 -12.21 -1.14 -14.17
N LYS A 224 -11.33 -1.89 -13.48
CA LYS A 224 -11.67 -3.02 -12.61
C LYS A 224 -10.89 -2.87 -11.32
N VAL A 225 -11.52 -3.21 -10.19
CA VAL A 225 -10.90 -3.11 -8.86
C VAL A 225 -9.72 -4.09 -8.72
N GLU A 226 -9.84 -5.28 -9.30
CA GLU A 226 -8.79 -6.30 -9.28
C GLU A 226 -7.49 -5.77 -9.92
N ASN A 227 -7.59 -5.09 -11.07
CA ASN A 227 -6.43 -4.48 -11.72
C ASN A 227 -5.85 -3.31 -10.90
N HIS A 228 -6.67 -2.65 -10.10
CA HIS A 228 -6.21 -1.60 -9.20
C HIS A 228 -5.45 -2.22 -8.02
N ALA A 229 -6.03 -3.20 -7.36
CA ALA A 229 -5.40 -3.94 -6.27
C ALA A 229 -4.10 -4.63 -6.71
N ALA A 230 -4.08 -5.23 -7.90
CA ALA A 230 -2.89 -5.83 -8.48
C ALA A 230 -1.73 -4.84 -8.64
N ALA A 231 -2.02 -3.60 -9.07
CA ALA A 231 -0.97 -2.60 -9.18
C ALA A 231 -0.45 -2.13 -7.82
N VAL A 232 -1.29 -2.09 -6.81
CA VAL A 232 -0.90 -1.78 -5.43
C VAL A 232 -0.02 -2.88 -4.86
N ALA A 233 -0.42 -4.15 -5.02
CA ALA A 233 0.32 -5.31 -4.54
C ALA A 233 1.72 -5.41 -5.18
N LEU A 234 1.80 -5.30 -6.49
CA LEU A 234 3.06 -5.31 -7.21
C LEU A 234 3.99 -4.18 -6.74
N TRP A 235 3.44 -2.97 -6.57
CA TRP A 235 4.24 -1.83 -6.17
C TRP A 235 4.74 -1.94 -4.73
N PHE A 236 3.94 -2.43 -3.77
CA PHE A 236 4.41 -2.62 -2.40
C PHE A 236 5.44 -3.74 -2.29
N MET A 237 5.34 -4.78 -3.11
CA MET A 237 6.39 -5.79 -3.18
C MET A 237 7.71 -5.18 -3.68
N TYR A 238 7.67 -4.41 -4.77
CA TYR A 238 8.83 -3.68 -5.27
C TYR A 238 9.38 -2.69 -4.22
N TYR A 239 8.50 -1.90 -3.58
CA TYR A 239 8.90 -0.93 -2.57
C TYR A 239 9.58 -1.58 -1.38
N ASN A 240 9.04 -2.68 -0.88
CA ASN A 240 9.57 -3.36 0.30
C ASN A 240 10.90 -4.08 0.03
N PHE A 241 11.05 -4.72 -1.13
CA PHE A 241 12.14 -5.66 -1.38
C PHE A 241 13.17 -5.19 -2.41
N CYS A 242 12.77 -4.40 -3.41
CA CYS A 242 13.64 -4.01 -4.51
C CYS A 242 14.14 -2.57 -4.41
N ARG A 243 13.33 -1.67 -3.88
CA ARG A 243 13.65 -0.24 -3.88
C ARG A 243 14.47 0.16 -2.66
N ILE A 244 15.70 0.64 -2.89
CA ILE A 244 16.53 1.21 -1.82
C ILE A 244 15.87 2.50 -1.31
N HIS A 245 15.60 2.55 -0.01
CA HIS A 245 15.06 3.74 0.64
C HIS A 245 16.18 4.75 0.89
N GLN A 246 15.99 6.00 0.45
CA GLN A 246 17.03 7.03 0.46
C GLN A 246 17.66 7.25 1.84
N THR A 247 16.88 7.28 2.89
CA THR A 247 17.36 7.51 4.26
C THR A 247 18.01 6.25 4.88
N LEU A 248 17.43 5.07 4.61
CA LEU A 248 17.93 3.80 5.16
C LEU A 248 19.18 3.30 4.45
N ARG A 249 19.36 3.63 3.18
CA ARG A 249 20.41 3.12 2.27
C ARG A 249 20.32 1.62 1.98
N VAL A 250 19.27 0.99 2.42
CA VAL A 250 18.85 -0.39 2.17
C VAL A 250 17.37 -0.44 1.83
N THR A 251 16.83 -1.60 1.48
CA THR A 251 15.39 -1.75 1.29
C THR A 251 14.67 -1.81 2.65
N PRO A 252 13.38 -1.45 2.71
CA PRO A 252 12.58 -1.60 3.93
C PRO A 252 12.60 -3.03 4.50
N ALA A 253 12.60 -4.06 3.65
CA ALA A 253 12.68 -5.46 4.07
C ALA A 253 14.04 -5.82 4.70
N MET A 254 15.14 -5.25 4.21
CA MET A 254 16.46 -5.43 4.81
C MET A 254 16.58 -4.72 6.16
N GLU A 255 15.82 -3.66 6.40
CA GLU A 255 15.81 -2.97 7.71
C GLU A 255 14.88 -3.65 8.69
N ALA A 256 13.76 -4.21 8.24
CA ALA A 256 12.77 -4.86 9.09
C ALA A 256 13.33 -6.12 9.76
N THR A 257 13.01 -6.28 11.06
CA THR A 257 13.44 -7.42 11.87
C THR A 257 12.23 -8.24 12.29
N VAL A 258 12.31 -9.56 12.20
CA VAL A 258 11.27 -10.50 12.67
C VAL A 258 11.55 -10.98 14.11
N SER A 259 10.60 -11.69 14.70
CA SER A 259 10.61 -12.08 16.13
C SER A 259 11.84 -12.93 16.53
N ASP A 260 12.37 -13.74 15.62
CA ASP A 260 13.58 -14.55 15.82
C ASP A 260 14.89 -13.75 15.69
N GLY A 261 14.83 -12.46 15.40
CA GLY A 261 15.99 -11.57 15.27
C GLY A 261 16.58 -11.47 13.88
N ARG A 262 16.10 -12.26 12.91
CA ARG A 262 16.55 -12.15 11.51
C ARG A 262 15.97 -10.92 10.82
N LYS A 263 16.59 -10.49 9.75
CA LYS A 263 16.05 -9.51 8.81
C LYS A 263 15.03 -10.20 7.89
N LEU A 264 14.07 -9.43 7.39
CA LEU A 264 13.05 -9.94 6.47
C LEU A 264 13.66 -10.27 5.10
N SER A 265 14.69 -9.54 4.68
CA SER A 265 15.52 -9.83 3.50
C SER A 265 16.99 -9.55 3.83
N ASP A 266 17.91 -10.31 3.26
CA ASP A 266 19.35 -10.17 3.43
C ASP A 266 20.02 -9.39 2.28
N HIS A 267 19.29 -9.11 1.20
CA HIS A 267 19.77 -8.37 0.03
C HIS A 267 18.68 -7.54 -0.64
N VAL A 268 19.09 -6.70 -1.58
CA VAL A 268 18.21 -5.94 -2.46
C VAL A 268 17.75 -6.86 -3.59
N TRP A 269 16.45 -7.12 -3.67
CA TRP A 269 15.89 -7.94 -4.75
C TRP A 269 15.99 -7.25 -6.10
N SER A 270 16.37 -7.99 -7.11
CA SER A 270 16.21 -7.58 -8.50
C SER A 270 14.73 -7.68 -8.95
N ILE A 271 14.38 -7.01 -10.04
CA ILE A 271 13.06 -7.19 -10.67
C ILE A 271 12.89 -8.63 -11.19
N GLU A 272 13.99 -9.27 -11.57
CA GLU A 272 13.97 -10.65 -12.02
C GLU A 272 13.62 -11.65 -10.92
N GLU A 273 14.12 -11.44 -9.70
CA GLU A 273 13.73 -12.20 -8.51
C GLU A 273 12.25 -11.98 -8.16
N LEU A 274 11.76 -10.74 -8.28
CA LEU A 274 10.34 -10.45 -8.08
C LEU A 274 9.47 -11.21 -9.10
N VAL A 275 9.87 -11.23 -10.37
CA VAL A 275 9.18 -11.99 -11.44
C VAL A 275 9.26 -13.50 -11.20
N ALA A 276 10.32 -14.00 -10.55
CA ALA A 276 10.47 -15.42 -10.21
C ALA A 276 9.36 -15.97 -9.30
N LEU A 277 8.67 -15.10 -8.56
CA LEU A 277 7.51 -15.50 -7.74
C LEU A 277 6.39 -16.17 -8.55
N LEU A 278 6.28 -15.89 -9.86
CA LEU A 278 5.31 -16.56 -10.74
C LEU A 278 5.52 -18.09 -10.81
N GLU A 279 6.77 -18.55 -10.74
CA GLU A 279 7.11 -19.97 -10.82
C GLU A 279 6.83 -20.69 -9.50
N ALA A 280 7.09 -20.04 -8.37
CA ALA A 280 6.80 -20.58 -7.05
C ALA A 280 5.28 -20.87 -6.88
N LYS A 281 4.40 -20.04 -7.48
CA LYS A 281 2.94 -20.24 -7.45
C LYS A 281 2.53 -21.49 -8.27
N THR A 282 3.18 -21.75 -9.40
CA THR A 282 2.84 -22.85 -10.29
C THR A 282 3.17 -24.23 -9.66
N SER A 283 4.28 -24.32 -8.93
CA SER A 283 4.70 -25.57 -8.28
C SER A 283 3.82 -25.96 -7.08
N VAL A 284 3.13 -25.01 -6.44
CA VAL A 284 2.19 -25.31 -5.34
C VAL A 284 0.85 -25.86 -5.88
N HIS A 285 0.43 -25.47 -7.07
CA HIS A 285 -0.81 -25.96 -7.70
C HIS A 285 -0.66 -27.33 -8.39
N GLU A 286 0.57 -27.78 -8.69
CA GLU A 286 0.82 -29.11 -9.28
C GLU A 286 0.95 -30.24 -8.23
N VAL A 287 1.03 -29.89 -6.94
CA VAL A 287 1.21 -30.83 -5.82
C VAL A 287 -0.07 -30.99 -4.97
N ALA A 288 -1.12 -30.22 -5.24
CA ALA A 288 -2.43 -30.28 -4.59
C ALA A 288 -3.48 -30.90 -5.52
#